data_1591c8534496221f87beef86adc3e225
#
_entry.id   1591c8534496221f87beef86adc3e225
#
_cell.length_a   1.000
_cell.length_b   1.000
_cell.length_c   1.000
_cell.angle_alpha   90.00
_cell.angle_beta   90.00
_cell.angle_gamma   90.00
#
_symmetry.space_group_name_H-M   'P 1'
#
loop_
_entity.id
_entity.type
_entity.pdbx_description
1 polymer ?
#
loop_
_entity_poly.entity_id
_entity_poly.type
_entity_poly.pdbx_seq_one_letter_code
_entity_poly.pdbx_strand_id
1 'polypeptide(L)'
;MNISTFGAILPDAVDWKPFAALPSPARLAVLVGDPAKSGLYTVRVKVPGGLKLMPHRHPEDRVYTVISGVFYIGVGERFDEAKLQAYSPGTVVVLPGNTPHFHWAKSGEYVTQVSGIGPLGLEYLNANDDPRNHKE
;
A
#
# COMPACT_ATOMS: atom_id res chain seq x y z
N MET A 1 -15.72 -7.09 -1.39
CA MET A 1 -16.78 -7.58 -0.45
C MET A 1 -17.50 -6.38 0.14
N ASN A 2 -18.80 -6.45 0.22
CA ASN A 2 -19.62 -5.36 0.76
C ASN A 2 -19.63 -5.42 2.29
N ILE A 3 -19.37 -4.29 2.97
CA ILE A 3 -19.32 -4.20 4.43
C ILE A 3 -20.67 -4.42 5.09
N SER A 4 -21.77 -4.23 4.38
CA SER A 4 -23.12 -4.38 4.94
C SER A 4 -23.66 -5.81 4.91
N THR A 5 -22.89 -6.76 4.39
CA THR A 5 -23.28 -8.16 4.26
C THR A 5 -22.21 -9.03 4.92
N PHE A 6 -22.63 -10.01 5.74
CA PHE A 6 -21.68 -10.98 6.29
C PHE A 6 -20.94 -11.70 5.15
N GLY A 7 -19.63 -11.78 5.26
CA GLY A 7 -18.81 -12.45 4.27
C GLY A 7 -17.38 -12.65 4.75
N ALA A 8 -16.63 -13.45 4.00
CA ALA A 8 -15.24 -13.74 4.28
C ALA A 8 -14.49 -13.98 2.96
N ILE A 9 -13.22 -13.61 2.95
CA ILE A 9 -12.29 -13.91 1.86
C ILE A 9 -11.16 -14.76 2.43
N LEU A 10 -11.05 -15.99 1.95
CA LEU A 10 -9.98 -16.90 2.37
C LEU A 10 -8.65 -16.47 1.75
N PRO A 11 -7.49 -16.79 2.37
CA PRO A 11 -6.19 -16.33 1.90
C PRO A 11 -5.89 -16.69 0.44
N ASP A 12 -6.33 -17.85 -0.01
CA ASP A 12 -6.09 -18.32 -1.39
C ASP A 12 -7.13 -17.80 -2.40
N ALA A 13 -8.14 -17.08 -1.93
CA ALA A 13 -9.16 -16.46 -2.78
C ALA A 13 -8.91 -14.99 -3.04
N VAL A 14 -7.79 -14.45 -2.59
CA VAL A 14 -7.42 -13.04 -2.79
C VAL A 14 -7.11 -12.80 -4.27
N ASP A 15 -7.80 -11.83 -4.86
CA ASP A 15 -7.71 -11.51 -6.28
C ASP A 15 -6.69 -10.38 -6.52
N TRP A 16 -5.45 -10.75 -6.81
CA TRP A 16 -4.36 -9.81 -7.03
C TRP A 16 -4.39 -9.23 -8.44
N LYS A 17 -4.38 -7.89 -8.53
CA LYS A 17 -4.44 -7.17 -9.80
C LYS A 17 -3.38 -6.08 -9.88
N PRO A 18 -2.95 -5.70 -11.08
CA PRO A 18 -2.18 -4.48 -11.26
C PRO A 18 -2.97 -3.29 -10.75
N PHE A 19 -2.28 -2.29 -10.22
CA PHE A 19 -2.88 -1.04 -9.80
C PHE A 19 -2.10 0.12 -10.42
N ALA A 20 -2.80 0.99 -11.14
CA ALA A 20 -2.15 2.01 -11.97
C ALA A 20 -1.20 2.93 -11.19
N ALA A 21 -1.52 3.21 -9.91
CA ALA A 21 -0.71 4.09 -9.08
C ALA A 21 0.52 3.41 -8.49
N LEU A 22 0.64 2.08 -8.59
CA LEU A 22 1.79 1.33 -8.08
C LEU A 22 2.70 0.90 -9.22
N PRO A 23 4.03 0.93 -9.02
CA PRO A 23 4.95 0.45 -10.04
C PRO A 23 4.80 -1.06 -10.24
N SER A 24 4.85 -1.48 -11.51
CA SER A 24 4.87 -2.91 -11.84
C SER A 24 6.15 -3.55 -11.31
N PRO A 25 6.13 -4.76 -10.78
CA PRO A 25 5.02 -5.72 -10.73
C PRO A 25 4.25 -5.76 -9.40
N ALA A 26 4.19 -4.67 -8.64
CA ALA A 26 3.36 -4.62 -7.45
C ALA A 26 1.89 -4.92 -7.79
N ARG A 27 1.17 -5.50 -6.85
CA ARG A 27 -0.24 -5.88 -7.01
C ARG A 27 -1.06 -5.38 -5.83
N LEU A 28 -2.33 -5.12 -6.10
CA LEU A 28 -3.30 -4.72 -5.10
C LEU A 28 -4.52 -5.62 -5.20
N ALA A 29 -5.07 -6.00 -4.07
CA ALA A 29 -6.33 -6.74 -3.99
C ALA A 29 -7.33 -5.95 -3.16
N VAL A 30 -8.52 -5.75 -3.69
CA VAL A 30 -9.63 -5.13 -2.95
C VAL A 30 -10.32 -6.21 -2.15
N LEU A 31 -10.35 -6.07 -0.82
CA LEU A 31 -11.00 -7.03 0.06
C LEU A 31 -12.37 -6.54 0.49
N VAL A 32 -12.48 -5.31 0.96
CA VAL A 32 -13.72 -4.74 1.47
C VAL A 32 -13.94 -3.35 0.88
N GLY A 33 -15.18 -3.04 0.53
CA GLY A 33 -15.57 -1.73 0.01
C GLY A 33 -15.06 -1.47 -1.39
N ASP A 34 -15.19 -0.22 -1.79
CA ASP A 34 -14.67 0.28 -3.07
C ASP A 34 -13.70 1.44 -2.75
N PRO A 35 -12.39 1.24 -2.96
CA PRO A 35 -11.43 2.28 -2.63
C PRO A 35 -11.57 3.55 -3.47
N ALA A 36 -12.29 3.52 -4.59
CA ALA A 36 -12.57 4.71 -5.40
C ALA A 36 -13.68 5.58 -4.84
N LYS A 37 -14.42 5.09 -3.85
CA LYS A 37 -15.58 5.77 -3.28
C LYS A 37 -15.36 6.14 -1.82
N SER A 38 -16.24 7.00 -1.29
CA SER A 38 -16.28 7.29 0.14
C SER A 38 -16.67 6.02 0.92
N GLY A 39 -16.24 5.95 2.19
CA GLY A 39 -16.53 4.83 3.07
C GLY A 39 -15.31 3.98 3.36
N LEU A 40 -15.48 3.01 4.25
CA LEU A 40 -14.42 2.10 4.63
C LEU A 40 -13.95 1.27 3.43
N TYR A 41 -12.64 1.17 3.26
CA TYR A 41 -12.03 0.19 2.36
C TYR A 41 -10.98 -0.62 3.11
N THR A 42 -10.77 -1.85 2.66
CA THR A 42 -9.63 -2.67 3.05
C THR A 42 -9.05 -3.29 1.78
N VAL A 43 -7.76 -3.05 1.58
CA VAL A 43 -7.00 -3.60 0.46
C VAL A 43 -5.77 -4.33 0.99
N ARG A 44 -5.20 -5.22 0.18
CA ARG A 44 -3.86 -5.74 0.40
C ARG A 44 -2.96 -5.32 -0.73
N VAL A 45 -1.71 -5.05 -0.39
CA VAL A 45 -0.67 -4.66 -1.34
C VAL A 45 0.45 -5.69 -1.25
N LYS A 46 0.83 -6.25 -2.39
CA LYS A 46 1.94 -7.18 -2.53
C LYS A 46 3.07 -6.49 -3.28
N VAL A 47 4.22 -6.41 -2.66
CA VAL A 47 5.40 -5.78 -3.24
C VAL A 47 6.49 -6.83 -3.41
N PRO A 48 6.84 -7.18 -4.66
CA PRO A 48 7.90 -8.17 -4.92
C PRO A 48 9.26 -7.73 -4.40
N GLY A 49 10.11 -8.70 -4.09
CA GLY A 49 11.45 -8.44 -3.57
C GLY A 49 12.26 -7.53 -4.46
N GLY A 50 12.91 -6.54 -3.84
CA GLY A 50 13.76 -5.56 -4.50
C GLY A 50 13.04 -4.31 -4.99
N LEU A 51 11.72 -4.33 -5.11
CA LEU A 51 10.96 -3.17 -5.61
C LEU A 51 10.91 -2.07 -4.56
N LYS A 52 11.11 -0.84 -5.02
CA LYS A 52 10.99 0.38 -4.22
C LYS A 52 9.70 1.11 -4.57
N LEU A 53 9.01 1.62 -3.55
CA LEU A 53 7.94 2.59 -3.73
C LEU A 53 8.49 3.95 -3.31
N MET A 54 8.66 4.81 -4.29
CA MET A 54 9.29 6.13 -4.09
C MET A 54 8.40 7.06 -3.30
N PRO A 55 8.95 8.17 -2.75
CA PRO A 55 8.19 9.04 -1.86
C PRO A 55 6.85 9.49 -2.44
N HIS A 56 5.82 9.28 -1.65
CA HIS A 56 4.44 9.60 -1.99
C HIS A 56 3.64 9.86 -0.72
N ARG A 57 2.42 10.33 -0.89
CA ARG A 57 1.48 10.55 0.22
C ARG A 57 0.07 10.18 -0.19
N HIS A 58 -0.77 10.00 0.81
CA HIS A 58 -2.19 9.71 0.67
C HIS A 58 -3.00 10.80 1.36
N PRO A 59 -4.14 11.23 0.82
CA PRO A 59 -4.98 12.22 1.50
C PRO A 59 -5.66 11.64 2.74
N GLU A 60 -5.97 10.36 2.74
CA GLU A 60 -6.64 9.69 3.86
C GLU A 60 -5.64 9.11 4.87
N ASP A 61 -6.08 9.00 6.14
CA ASP A 61 -5.36 8.25 7.16
C ASP A 61 -5.40 6.76 6.82
N ARG A 62 -4.34 6.04 7.15
CA ARG A 62 -4.23 4.61 6.88
C ARG A 62 -3.77 3.84 8.10
N VAL A 63 -4.33 2.64 8.24
CA VAL A 63 -3.85 1.63 9.17
C VAL A 63 -3.32 0.46 8.36
N TYR A 64 -2.04 0.15 8.56
CA TYR A 64 -1.36 -0.96 7.92
C TYR A 64 -1.23 -2.11 8.90
N THR A 65 -1.49 -3.32 8.43
CA THR A 65 -1.14 -4.55 9.15
C THR A 65 -0.20 -5.36 8.27
N VAL A 66 0.95 -5.73 8.80
CA VAL A 66 1.89 -6.57 8.05
C VAL A 66 1.37 -8.00 8.04
N ILE A 67 1.13 -8.55 6.86
CA ILE A 67 0.60 -9.91 6.69
C ILE A 67 1.74 -10.91 6.51
N SER A 68 2.70 -10.61 5.65
CA SER A 68 3.84 -11.50 5.38
C SER A 68 5.07 -10.70 4.95
N GLY A 69 6.23 -11.33 5.08
CA GLY A 69 7.50 -10.68 4.78
C GLY A 69 7.90 -9.64 5.81
N VAL A 70 8.86 -8.80 5.45
CA VAL A 70 9.29 -7.67 6.29
C VAL A 70 8.90 -6.38 5.59
N PHE A 71 8.09 -5.58 6.26
CA PHE A 71 7.63 -4.30 5.76
C PHE A 71 8.59 -3.20 6.16
N TYR A 72 9.29 -2.63 5.17
CA TYR A 72 10.17 -1.49 5.38
C TYR A 72 9.45 -0.21 4.97
N ILE A 73 9.33 0.74 5.88
CA ILE A 73 8.75 2.05 5.63
C ILE A 73 9.62 3.14 6.24
N GLY A 74 9.84 4.22 5.49
CA GLY A 74 10.51 5.42 5.96
C GLY A 74 9.61 6.63 5.77
N VAL A 75 9.69 7.59 6.71
CA VAL A 75 8.95 8.83 6.65
C VAL A 75 9.88 9.94 6.18
N GLY A 76 9.45 10.70 5.18
CA GLY A 76 10.22 11.80 4.62
C GLY A 76 9.93 12.04 3.15
N GLU A 77 10.45 13.14 2.63
CA GLU A 77 10.22 13.58 1.26
C GLU A 77 11.23 13.00 0.27
N ARG A 78 12.31 12.38 0.77
CA ARG A 78 13.34 11.75 -0.05
C ARG A 78 13.49 10.31 0.35
N PHE A 79 13.75 9.46 -0.64
CA PHE A 79 14.13 8.08 -0.36
C PHE A 79 15.47 8.08 0.37
N ASP A 80 15.45 7.60 1.61
CA ASP A 80 16.62 7.52 2.47
C ASP A 80 16.61 6.17 3.18
N GLU A 81 17.50 5.28 2.77
CA GLU A 81 17.58 3.93 3.34
C GLU A 81 17.78 3.96 4.86
N ALA A 82 18.51 4.96 5.36
CA ALA A 82 18.78 5.08 6.80
C ALA A 82 17.52 5.35 7.62
N LYS A 83 16.46 5.85 6.99
CA LYS A 83 15.17 6.12 7.66
C LYS A 83 14.21 4.95 7.62
N LEU A 84 14.52 3.89 6.88
CA LEU A 84 13.64 2.73 6.80
C LEU A 84 13.61 2.00 8.15
N GLN A 85 12.39 1.72 8.61
CA GLN A 85 12.12 0.87 9.77
C GLN A 85 11.55 -0.45 9.28
N ALA A 86 11.99 -1.55 9.87
CA ALA A 86 11.57 -2.91 9.50
C ALA A 86 10.50 -3.42 10.46
N TYR A 87 9.40 -3.91 9.93
CA TYR A 87 8.30 -4.44 10.72
C TYR A 87 7.93 -5.85 10.29
N SER A 88 7.82 -6.73 11.29
CA SER A 88 7.49 -8.15 11.10
C SER A 88 5.98 -8.37 10.95
N PRO A 89 5.55 -9.54 10.44
CA PRO A 89 4.12 -9.87 10.37
C PRO A 89 3.39 -9.70 11.70
N GLY A 90 2.17 -9.18 11.64
CA GLY A 90 1.36 -8.85 12.81
C GLY A 90 1.55 -7.42 13.32
N THR A 91 2.59 -6.71 12.88
CA THR A 91 2.77 -5.30 13.25
C THR A 91 1.68 -4.43 12.63
N VAL A 92 1.18 -3.48 13.43
CA VAL A 92 0.24 -2.46 12.97
C VAL A 92 0.96 -1.11 12.91
N VAL A 93 0.84 -0.44 11.77
CA VAL A 93 1.44 0.88 11.53
C VAL A 93 0.34 1.88 11.24
N VAL A 94 0.34 3.00 11.95
CA VAL A 94 -0.57 4.13 11.65
C VAL A 94 0.19 5.14 10.81
N LEU A 95 -0.40 5.48 9.67
CA LEU A 95 0.14 6.50 8.77
C LEU A 95 -0.91 7.61 8.61
N PRO A 96 -0.72 8.75 9.27
CA PRO A 96 -1.63 9.88 9.09
C PRO A 96 -1.64 10.38 7.66
N GLY A 97 -2.79 10.88 7.22
CA GLY A 97 -2.95 11.45 5.88
C GLY A 97 -1.92 12.55 5.59
N ASN A 98 -1.56 12.68 4.34
CA ASN A 98 -0.59 13.66 3.83
C ASN A 98 0.83 13.52 4.39
N THR A 99 1.17 12.39 4.98
CA THR A 99 2.52 12.10 5.46
C THR A 99 3.36 11.53 4.32
N PRO A 100 4.39 12.24 3.83
CA PRO A 100 5.30 11.71 2.84
C PRO A 100 6.07 10.50 3.39
N HIS A 101 6.12 9.44 2.62
CA HIS A 101 6.76 8.20 3.03
C HIS A 101 7.18 7.39 1.80
N PHE A 102 7.96 6.37 2.05
CA PHE A 102 8.48 5.49 1.00
C PHE A 102 8.68 4.08 1.55
N HIS A 103 8.75 3.11 0.63
CA HIS A 103 8.93 1.70 0.99
C HIS A 103 10.00 1.05 0.14
N TRP A 104 10.54 -0.05 0.63
CA TRP A 104 11.44 -0.92 -0.13
C TRP A 104 11.26 -2.37 0.32
N ALA A 105 11.02 -3.27 -0.63
CA ALA A 105 11.00 -4.72 -0.36
C ALA A 105 12.45 -5.22 -0.27
N LYS A 106 13.18 -4.74 0.75
CA LYS A 106 14.62 -4.89 0.87
C LYS A 106 15.06 -6.33 1.09
N SER A 107 14.30 -7.10 1.85
CA SER A 107 14.65 -8.48 2.21
C SER A 107 13.76 -9.52 1.53
N GLY A 108 12.98 -9.13 0.53
CA GLY A 108 12.09 -10.00 -0.20
C GLY A 108 10.67 -9.47 -0.26
N GLU A 109 9.78 -10.23 -0.87
CA GLU A 109 8.37 -9.87 -1.00
C GLU A 109 7.73 -9.61 0.37
N TYR A 110 6.89 -8.58 0.43
CA TYR A 110 6.02 -8.38 1.58
C TYR A 110 4.58 -8.15 1.13
N VAL A 111 3.65 -8.45 2.05
CA VAL A 111 2.23 -8.14 1.90
C VAL A 111 1.78 -7.34 3.10
N THR A 112 1.13 -6.21 2.85
CA THR A 112 0.46 -5.41 3.87
C THR A 112 -1.04 -5.39 3.61
N GLN A 113 -1.82 -5.28 4.69
CA GLN A 113 -3.25 -4.98 4.61
C GLN A 113 -3.45 -3.55 5.05
N VAL A 114 -4.19 -2.80 4.25
CA VAL A 114 -4.40 -1.37 4.47
C VAL A 114 -5.88 -1.12 4.61
N SER A 115 -6.27 -0.44 5.69
CA SER A 115 -7.63 0.04 5.88
C SER A 115 -7.64 1.55 6.00
N GLY A 116 -8.67 2.17 5.44
CA GLY A 116 -8.86 3.61 5.50
C GLY A 116 -10.30 3.97 5.14
N ILE A 117 -10.56 5.26 5.17
CA ILE A 117 -11.85 5.82 4.70
C ILE A 117 -11.58 6.45 3.33
N GLY A 118 -12.21 5.87 2.31
CA GLY A 118 -12.03 6.32 0.93
C GLY A 118 -12.60 7.70 0.65
N PRO A 119 -12.29 8.25 -0.53
CA PRO A 119 -11.56 7.56 -1.60
C PRO A 119 -10.07 7.43 -1.33
N LEU A 120 -9.50 6.29 -1.73
CA LEU A 120 -8.08 6.05 -1.69
C LEU A 120 -7.38 6.98 -2.68
N GLY A 121 -6.37 7.72 -2.22
CA GLY A 121 -5.55 8.54 -3.07
C GLY A 121 -4.07 8.20 -2.93
N LEU A 122 -3.30 8.55 -3.95
CA LEU A 122 -1.86 8.39 -3.95
C LEU A 122 -1.25 9.45 -4.86
N GLU A 123 -0.38 10.27 -4.28
CA GLU A 123 0.32 11.34 -4.98
C GLU A 123 1.82 11.19 -4.77
N TYR A 124 2.58 11.02 -5.86
CA TYR A 124 4.03 11.00 -5.79
C TYR A 124 4.57 12.41 -5.66
N LEU A 125 5.63 12.58 -4.85
CA LEU A 125 6.27 13.89 -4.69
C LEU A 125 7.04 14.29 -5.94
N ASN A 126 7.61 13.31 -6.65
CA ASN A 126 8.25 13.52 -7.94
C ASN A 126 7.39 12.88 -9.04
N ALA A 127 6.92 13.69 -9.97
CA ALA A 127 6.07 13.22 -11.07
C ALA A 127 6.74 12.13 -11.92
N ASN A 128 8.07 12.10 -11.97
CA ASN A 128 8.80 11.05 -12.71
C ASN A 128 8.70 9.68 -12.06
N ASP A 129 8.36 9.61 -10.78
CA ASP A 129 8.17 8.35 -10.06
C ASP A 129 6.76 7.77 -10.22
N ASP A 130 5.85 8.57 -10.74
CA ASP A 130 4.45 8.17 -10.89
C ASP A 130 4.29 7.28 -12.14
N PRO A 131 3.97 5.99 -11.96
CA PRO A 131 3.83 5.08 -13.11
C PRO A 131 2.70 5.48 -14.05
N ARG A 132 1.73 6.28 -13.58
CA ARG A 132 0.62 6.77 -14.42
C ARG A 132 1.10 7.78 -15.47
N ASN A 133 2.28 8.37 -15.29
CA ASN A 133 2.90 9.32 -16.22
C ASN A 133 3.77 8.64 -17.28
N HIS A 134 3.96 7.31 -17.19
CA HIS A 134 4.82 6.54 -18.09
C HIS A 134 4.01 5.54 -18.93
N LYS A 135 2.83 5.93 -19.36
CA LYS A 135 1.99 5.10 -20.22
C LYS A 135 2.49 5.18 -21.66
N GLU A 136 2.64 4.05 -22.30
CA GLU A 136 2.89 3.93 -23.72
C GLU A 136 1.59 3.84 -24.51
#